data_735547c3e4e06c3682e098bad01bbb56
#
_entry.id   735547c3e4e06c3682e098bad01bbb56
#
_cell.length_a   1.000
_cell.length_b   1.000
_cell.length_c   1.000
_cell.angle_alpha   90.00
_cell.angle_beta   90.00
_cell.angle_gamma   90.00
#
_symmetry.space_group_name_H-M   'P 1'
#
loop_
_entity.id
_entity.type
_entity.pdbx_description
1 polymer ?
#
loop_
_entity_poly.entity_id
_entity_poly.type
_entity_poly.pdbx_seq_one_letter_code
_entity_poly.pdbx_strand_id
1 'polypeptide(L)'
;MHVLMMAGDTMVTVSLAGSLFFSVSPDEAKGKVLAYLLITIAPFAVVSPLLGPLIDRSLHGRRVLVAVSAGARVLLCWFMIQHLTSLWLYPAAFLVLVSSKLYGVTRGTLVPEMARSDQFDDHGEHVGRAGWPAGGISEKSGFAGFNAQLTLLGTLAGLLAGSIGAGLLKGINAASVLVVASVVYAAATVSSTRLPSPSRRVERPVSEMSQIERDFHTLNPWGEDELLWGLAAAATMRFIVGFATFLLAFGLRRGNAGLGWYATALALSGVGSLGGLGAVTRLRNVWRESTLLSVALVGAGLGAALASIEPTLAVQTILAGWFGVCAAVAQPSFDAVTQRLVAPGAQGRTFARFAVRQQLAWVVGGLLPVAVALSFGVGDRLVAIVALAAAAAYARGHRAPTAH
;
A
#
# COMPACT_ATOMS: atom_id res chain seq x y z
N MET A 1 -3.81 16.61 -1.93
CA MET A 1 -4.47 15.83 -0.88
C MET A 1 -3.72 14.53 -0.53
N HIS A 2 -3.47 13.61 -1.48
CA HIS A 2 -2.78 12.32 -1.18
C HIS A 2 -1.42 12.51 -0.48
N VAL A 3 -0.60 13.44 -0.96
CA VAL A 3 0.71 13.82 -0.38
C VAL A 3 0.56 14.21 1.09
N LEU A 4 -0.43 15.04 1.42
CA LEU A 4 -0.70 15.49 2.80
C LEU A 4 -1.11 14.32 3.71
N MET A 5 -1.95 13.41 3.21
CA MET A 5 -2.37 12.22 3.97
C MET A 5 -1.17 11.33 4.30
N MET A 6 -0.28 11.07 3.32
CA MET A 6 0.93 10.26 3.55
C MET A 6 1.92 10.95 4.48
N ALA A 7 2.10 12.26 4.35
CA ALA A 7 2.93 13.04 5.25
C ALA A 7 2.44 12.98 6.70
N GLY A 8 1.15 13.18 6.92
CA GLY A 8 0.53 13.08 8.25
C GLY A 8 0.66 11.69 8.86
N ASP A 9 0.39 10.63 8.08
CA ASP A 9 0.52 9.23 8.53
C ASP A 9 1.96 8.91 8.97
N THR A 10 2.95 9.41 8.25
CA THR A 10 4.36 9.22 8.61
C THR A 10 4.71 9.99 9.88
N MET A 11 4.26 11.23 10.04
CA MET A 11 4.51 12.02 11.26
C MET A 11 3.90 11.36 12.50
N VAL A 12 2.66 10.86 12.41
CA VAL A 12 2.04 10.10 13.50
C VAL A 12 2.86 8.86 13.83
N THR A 13 3.32 8.13 12.82
CA THR A 13 4.18 6.94 13.02
C THR A 13 5.47 7.29 13.74
N VAL A 14 6.15 8.39 13.36
CA VAL A 14 7.37 8.87 14.00
C VAL A 14 7.11 9.28 15.45
N SER A 15 6.01 9.98 15.74
CA SER A 15 5.63 10.36 17.11
C SER A 15 5.37 9.14 17.98
N LEU A 16 4.62 8.15 17.47
CA LEU A 16 4.35 6.90 18.19
C LEU A 16 5.61 6.06 18.41
N ALA A 17 6.50 5.99 17.42
CA ALA A 17 7.79 5.33 17.57
C ALA A 17 8.60 5.97 18.70
N GLY A 18 8.62 7.29 18.76
CA GLY A 18 9.30 8.05 19.83
C GLY A 18 8.72 7.81 21.22
N SER A 19 7.41 7.69 21.35
CA SER A 19 6.73 7.53 22.65
C SER A 19 6.66 6.08 23.13
N LEU A 20 6.57 5.09 22.22
CA LEU A 20 6.31 3.70 22.57
C LEU A 20 7.55 2.80 22.48
N PHE A 21 8.41 2.99 21.46
CA PHE A 21 9.52 2.06 21.19
C PHE A 21 10.75 2.28 22.05
N PHE A 22 11.01 3.50 22.49
CA PHE A 22 12.18 3.78 23.35
C PHE A 22 11.99 3.37 24.81
N SER A 23 10.78 2.95 25.23
CA SER A 23 10.45 2.52 26.57
C SER A 23 10.50 0.99 26.80
N VAL A 24 10.85 0.18 25.77
CA VAL A 24 10.71 -1.28 25.81
C VAL A 24 12.06 -2.00 25.90
N SER A 25 12.23 -2.87 26.91
CA SER A 25 13.41 -3.70 27.11
C SER A 25 13.59 -4.78 26.02
N PRO A 26 14.86 -5.14 25.67
CA PRO A 26 15.18 -6.08 24.58
C PRO A 26 14.68 -7.53 24.74
N ASP A 27 14.52 -8.00 25.99
CA ASP A 27 14.29 -9.44 26.26
C ASP A 27 12.87 -9.94 26.01
N GLU A 28 11.89 -9.05 25.90
CA GLU A 28 10.50 -9.37 25.61
C GLU A 28 10.13 -9.32 24.10
N ALA A 29 11.12 -9.26 23.23
CA ALA A 29 10.93 -8.89 21.84
C ALA A 29 10.03 -9.84 21.02
N LYS A 30 10.09 -11.17 21.24
CA LYS A 30 9.31 -12.13 20.44
C LYS A 30 7.81 -11.98 20.66
N GLY A 31 7.37 -11.93 21.91
CA GLY A 31 5.96 -11.75 22.25
C GLY A 31 5.39 -10.41 21.77
N LYS A 32 6.19 -9.34 21.91
CA LYS A 32 5.80 -7.99 21.47
C LYS A 32 5.74 -7.86 19.94
N VAL A 33 6.65 -8.51 19.22
CA VAL A 33 6.59 -8.58 17.75
C VAL A 33 5.37 -9.37 17.28
N LEU A 34 5.05 -10.48 17.94
CA LEU A 34 3.84 -11.26 17.66
C LEU A 34 2.58 -10.40 17.90
N ALA A 35 2.50 -9.72 19.03
CA ALA A 35 1.39 -8.80 19.34
C ALA A 35 1.31 -7.66 18.29
N TYR A 36 2.43 -7.07 17.91
CA TYR A 36 2.48 -6.07 16.86
C TYR A 36 1.93 -6.58 15.52
N LEU A 37 2.36 -7.77 15.09
CA LEU A 37 1.86 -8.41 13.87
C LEU A 37 0.35 -8.63 13.92
N LEU A 38 -0.18 -9.11 15.04
CA LEU A 38 -1.62 -9.31 15.24
C LEU A 38 -2.38 -7.98 15.24
N ILE A 39 -1.86 -6.95 15.91
CA ILE A 39 -2.46 -5.62 15.93
C ILE A 39 -2.50 -4.99 14.52
N THR A 40 -1.54 -5.29 13.64
CA THR A 40 -1.55 -4.75 12.26
C THR A 40 -2.71 -5.31 11.40
N ILE A 41 -3.31 -6.44 11.78
CA ILE A 41 -4.48 -7.03 11.11
C ILE A 41 -5.77 -6.38 11.61
N ALA A 42 -5.84 -5.98 12.88
CA ALA A 42 -7.05 -5.52 13.52
C ALA A 42 -7.77 -4.36 12.79
N PRO A 43 -7.07 -3.32 12.24
CA PRO A 43 -7.71 -2.28 11.44
C PRO A 43 -8.50 -2.82 10.24
N PHE A 44 -8.01 -3.88 9.61
CA PHE A 44 -8.69 -4.48 8.46
C PHE A 44 -9.95 -5.25 8.85
N ALA A 45 -9.98 -5.85 10.04
CA ALA A 45 -11.17 -6.49 10.57
C ALA A 45 -12.32 -5.49 10.79
N VAL A 46 -11.98 -4.25 11.19
CA VAL A 46 -12.94 -3.15 11.36
C VAL A 46 -13.33 -2.54 10.01
N VAL A 47 -12.35 -2.28 9.15
CA VAL A 47 -12.54 -1.57 7.87
C VAL A 47 -13.30 -2.42 6.86
N SER A 48 -13.03 -3.74 6.79
CA SER A 48 -13.60 -4.63 5.78
C SER A 48 -15.15 -4.67 5.79
N PRO A 49 -15.85 -4.85 6.91
CA PRO A 49 -17.31 -4.86 6.93
C PRO A 49 -17.95 -3.48 6.72
N LEU A 50 -17.25 -2.40 7.10
CA LEU A 50 -17.75 -1.04 6.99
C LEU A 50 -17.67 -0.51 5.56
N LEU A 51 -16.66 -0.90 4.80
CA LEU A 51 -16.37 -0.33 3.47
C LEU A 51 -17.37 -0.72 2.41
N GLY A 52 -17.86 -1.97 2.42
CA GLY A 52 -18.81 -2.43 1.41
C GLY A 52 -20.03 -1.51 1.28
N PRO A 53 -20.79 -1.31 2.35
CA PRO A 53 -22.00 -0.45 2.31
C PRO A 53 -21.71 1.03 2.09
N LEU A 54 -20.57 1.55 2.56
CA LEU A 54 -20.27 2.98 2.56
C LEU A 54 -19.71 3.48 1.22
N ILE A 55 -18.87 2.69 0.57
CA ILE A 55 -18.20 3.10 -0.68
C ILE A 55 -19.06 2.81 -1.91
N ASP A 56 -19.82 1.69 -1.88
CA ASP A 56 -20.56 1.24 -3.06
C ASP A 56 -21.92 1.96 -3.21
N ARG A 57 -22.45 2.59 -2.14
CA ARG A 57 -23.78 3.19 -2.14
C ARG A 57 -23.90 4.57 -2.77
N SER A 58 -22.86 5.38 -2.83
CA SER A 58 -22.92 6.68 -3.51
C SER A 58 -21.55 7.24 -3.89
N LEU A 59 -21.47 7.90 -5.05
CA LEU A 59 -20.28 8.64 -5.50
C LEU A 59 -19.97 9.82 -4.56
N HIS A 60 -20.98 10.47 -3.99
CA HIS A 60 -20.83 11.52 -2.98
C HIS A 60 -20.26 10.99 -1.65
N GLY A 61 -20.58 9.75 -1.28
CA GLY A 61 -20.08 9.11 -0.06
C GLY A 61 -18.55 8.96 -0.04
N ARG A 62 -17.91 8.73 -1.18
CA ARG A 62 -16.45 8.59 -1.27
C ARG A 62 -15.71 9.88 -0.89
N ARG A 63 -16.19 11.03 -1.37
CA ARG A 63 -15.62 12.35 -1.02
C ARG A 63 -15.82 12.67 0.45
N VAL A 64 -17.02 12.44 0.96
CA VAL A 64 -17.34 12.64 2.37
C VAL A 64 -16.49 11.71 3.23
N LEU A 65 -16.35 10.44 2.84
CA LEU A 65 -15.55 9.47 3.56
C LEU A 65 -14.07 9.88 3.67
N VAL A 66 -13.52 10.44 2.60
CA VAL A 66 -12.14 10.97 2.59
C VAL A 66 -12.02 12.18 3.50
N ALA A 67 -12.97 13.13 3.43
CA ALA A 67 -12.99 14.32 4.29
C ALA A 67 -13.14 13.94 5.77
N VAL A 68 -14.06 13.04 6.08
CA VAL A 68 -14.28 12.51 7.44
C VAL A 68 -13.03 11.77 7.95
N SER A 69 -12.41 10.94 7.10
CA SER A 69 -11.17 10.25 7.46
C SER A 69 -10.02 11.22 7.78
N ALA A 70 -9.89 12.33 7.04
CA ALA A 70 -8.88 13.34 7.31
C ALA A 70 -9.22 14.14 8.57
N GLY A 71 -10.47 14.61 8.71
CA GLY A 71 -10.93 15.38 9.87
C GLY A 71 -10.86 14.58 11.19
N ALA A 72 -11.26 13.31 11.15
CA ALA A 72 -11.13 12.43 12.32
C ALA A 72 -9.67 12.32 12.82
N ARG A 73 -8.69 12.28 11.91
CA ARG A 73 -7.27 12.24 12.30
C ARG A 73 -6.79 13.54 12.94
N VAL A 74 -7.34 14.70 12.57
CA VAL A 74 -7.07 15.97 13.26
C VAL A 74 -7.47 15.85 14.72
N LEU A 75 -8.70 15.41 14.99
CA LEU A 75 -9.23 15.21 16.33
C LEU A 75 -8.43 14.15 17.12
N LEU A 76 -8.10 13.05 16.47
CA LEU A 76 -7.30 11.98 17.09
C LEU A 76 -5.89 12.44 17.42
N CYS A 77 -5.21 13.21 16.56
CA CYS A 77 -3.90 13.80 16.90
C CYS A 77 -4.00 14.71 18.12
N TRP A 78 -5.02 15.55 18.19
CA TRP A 78 -5.25 16.43 19.34
C TRP A 78 -5.50 15.63 20.62
N PHE A 79 -6.31 14.58 20.56
CA PHE A 79 -6.55 13.67 21.68
C PHE A 79 -5.25 12.97 22.12
N MET A 80 -4.45 12.50 21.16
CA MET A 80 -3.15 11.85 21.45
C MET A 80 -2.16 12.78 22.13
N ILE A 81 -2.12 14.08 21.77
CA ILE A 81 -1.24 15.07 22.42
C ILE A 81 -1.52 15.14 23.92
N GLN A 82 -2.80 15.08 24.31
CA GLN A 82 -3.21 15.15 25.72
C GLN A 82 -2.98 13.82 26.48
N HIS A 83 -2.82 12.70 25.77
CA HIS A 83 -2.78 11.37 26.36
C HIS A 83 -1.50 10.58 26.01
N LEU A 84 -0.38 11.27 25.69
CA LEU A 84 0.86 10.63 25.24
C LEU A 84 1.44 9.59 26.22
N THR A 85 1.22 9.78 27.52
CA THR A 85 1.70 8.88 28.60
C THR A 85 0.59 7.96 29.14
N SER A 86 -0.62 8.07 28.60
CA SER A 86 -1.80 7.32 29.06
C SER A 86 -2.06 6.11 28.19
N LEU A 87 -2.73 5.09 28.76
CA LEU A 87 -3.22 3.92 28.03
C LEU A 87 -4.19 4.29 26.91
N TRP A 88 -4.82 5.47 26.94
CA TRP A 88 -5.68 6.00 25.90
C TRP A 88 -4.96 6.31 24.58
N LEU A 89 -3.63 6.40 24.60
CA LEU A 89 -2.83 6.52 23.40
C LEU A 89 -3.03 5.35 22.44
N TYR A 90 -3.15 4.11 22.94
CA TYR A 90 -3.29 2.90 22.12
C TYR A 90 -4.57 2.87 21.28
N PRO A 91 -5.78 3.07 21.87
CA PRO A 91 -7.00 3.10 21.08
C PRO A 91 -7.04 4.29 20.12
N ALA A 92 -6.49 5.45 20.48
CA ALA A 92 -6.40 6.60 19.58
C ALA A 92 -5.48 6.30 18.38
N ALA A 93 -4.30 5.74 18.61
CA ALA A 93 -3.38 5.30 17.57
C ALA A 93 -4.02 4.24 16.66
N PHE A 94 -4.76 3.28 17.24
CA PHE A 94 -5.50 2.28 16.49
C PHE A 94 -6.55 2.92 15.56
N LEU A 95 -7.31 3.91 16.04
CA LEU A 95 -8.29 4.63 15.21
C LEU A 95 -7.63 5.42 14.08
N VAL A 96 -6.44 5.99 14.29
CA VAL A 96 -5.64 6.61 13.21
C VAL A 96 -5.28 5.56 12.16
N LEU A 97 -4.82 4.38 12.57
CA LEU A 97 -4.52 3.27 11.64
C LEU A 97 -5.77 2.81 10.87
N VAL A 98 -6.91 2.66 11.55
CA VAL A 98 -8.20 2.36 10.89
C VAL A 98 -8.52 3.40 9.82
N SER A 99 -8.41 4.69 10.17
CA SER A 99 -8.67 5.80 9.24
C SER A 99 -7.68 5.81 8.07
N SER A 100 -6.41 5.42 8.29
CA SER A 100 -5.39 5.28 7.23
C SER A 100 -5.75 4.17 6.24
N LYS A 101 -6.18 3.01 6.74
CA LYS A 101 -6.61 1.90 5.89
C LYS A 101 -7.89 2.22 5.12
N LEU A 102 -8.84 2.89 5.77
CA LEU A 102 -10.06 3.39 5.14
C LEU A 102 -9.73 4.31 3.94
N TYR A 103 -8.84 5.28 4.15
CA TYR A 103 -8.37 6.14 3.07
C TYR A 103 -7.68 5.37 1.94
N GLY A 104 -6.81 4.41 2.26
CA GLY A 104 -6.09 3.61 1.27
C GLY A 104 -7.02 2.85 0.33
N VAL A 105 -8.08 2.22 0.87
CA VAL A 105 -9.09 1.52 0.08
C VAL A 105 -9.93 2.51 -0.75
N THR A 106 -10.38 3.61 -0.15
CA THR A 106 -11.17 4.64 -0.84
C THR A 106 -10.37 5.26 -2.00
N ARG A 107 -9.06 5.47 -1.83
CA ARG A 107 -8.18 5.94 -2.91
C ARG A 107 -8.19 5.01 -4.12
N GLY A 108 -8.11 3.70 -3.90
CA GLY A 108 -8.13 2.69 -4.96
C GLY A 108 -9.37 2.79 -5.87
N THR A 109 -10.50 3.20 -5.31
CA THR A 109 -11.77 3.37 -6.05
C THR A 109 -11.90 4.74 -6.72
N LEU A 110 -11.20 5.78 -6.23
CA LEU A 110 -11.24 7.13 -6.79
C LEU A 110 -10.41 7.26 -8.07
N VAL A 111 -9.33 6.50 -8.20
CA VAL A 111 -8.40 6.58 -9.34
C VAL A 111 -9.11 6.39 -10.69
N PRO A 112 -9.93 5.35 -10.93
CA PRO A 112 -10.63 5.18 -12.20
C PRO A 112 -11.66 6.26 -12.48
N GLU A 113 -12.24 6.85 -11.43
CA GLU A 113 -13.23 7.92 -11.56
C GLU A 113 -12.57 9.23 -12.02
N MET A 114 -11.44 9.58 -11.40
CA MET A 114 -10.65 10.76 -11.79
C MET A 114 -10.08 10.62 -13.20
N ALA A 115 -9.66 9.42 -13.58
CA ALA A 115 -9.17 9.13 -14.92
C ALA A 115 -10.23 9.34 -16.01
N ARG A 116 -11.50 9.06 -15.68
CA ARG A 116 -12.63 9.26 -16.62
C ARG A 116 -13.12 10.69 -16.65
N SER A 117 -13.06 11.43 -15.55
CA SER A 117 -13.50 12.83 -15.49
C SER A 117 -12.59 13.77 -16.29
N ASP A 118 -11.31 13.40 -16.48
CA ASP A 118 -10.38 14.18 -17.30
C ASP A 118 -10.58 13.97 -18.82
N GLN A 119 -11.35 12.97 -19.23
CA GLN A 119 -11.61 12.68 -20.66
C GLN A 119 -12.76 13.49 -21.26
N PHE A 120 -13.73 13.96 -20.45
CA PHE A 120 -14.90 14.62 -20.96
C PHE A 120 -15.30 15.80 -20.08
N ASP A 121 -15.17 17.02 -20.61
CA ASP A 121 -15.91 18.18 -20.13
C ASP A 121 -17.36 18.13 -20.65
N ASP A 122 -18.30 18.84 -19.99
CA ASP A 122 -19.73 18.88 -20.34
C ASP A 122 -20.03 19.33 -21.79
N HIS A 123 -19.03 19.71 -22.55
CA HIS A 123 -19.13 20.14 -23.97
C HIS A 123 -18.32 19.29 -24.95
N GLY A 124 -17.76 18.16 -24.52
CA GLY A 124 -17.02 17.26 -25.42
C GLY A 124 -15.65 17.78 -25.87
N GLU A 125 -15.13 18.84 -25.30
CA GLU A 125 -13.79 19.37 -25.58
C GLU A 125 -12.76 18.83 -24.58
N HIS A 126 -11.58 18.47 -25.10
CA HIS A 126 -10.42 18.08 -24.31
C HIS A 126 -9.84 19.29 -23.59
N VAL A 127 -10.22 19.55 -22.35
CA VAL A 127 -9.64 20.65 -21.57
C VAL A 127 -8.57 20.11 -20.63
N GLY A 128 -7.32 20.33 -21.00
CA GLY A 128 -6.18 20.18 -20.10
C GLY A 128 -6.25 21.23 -18.98
N ARG A 129 -6.58 20.81 -17.76
CA ARG A 129 -6.60 21.70 -16.60
C ARG A 129 -5.18 22.11 -16.21
N ALA A 130 -4.93 23.42 -16.18
CA ALA A 130 -3.69 24.02 -15.72
C ALA A 130 -3.33 23.54 -14.30
N GLY A 131 -2.19 22.88 -14.14
CA GLY A 131 -1.65 22.43 -12.86
C GLY A 131 -1.40 20.94 -12.72
N TRP A 132 -1.91 20.11 -13.63
CA TRP A 132 -1.49 18.72 -13.80
C TRP A 132 -0.53 18.62 -14.99
N PRO A 133 0.45 17.70 -14.95
CA PRO A 133 1.27 17.49 -16.13
C PRO A 133 0.33 17.23 -17.32
N ALA A 134 0.44 18.08 -18.34
CA ALA A 134 -0.35 18.04 -19.55
C ALA A 134 -0.14 16.70 -20.27
N GLY A 135 -1.03 15.79 -20.06
CA GLY A 135 -1.08 14.43 -20.55
C GLY A 135 -2.19 13.77 -19.81
N GLY A 136 -3.44 14.04 -20.23
CA GLY A 136 -4.60 13.27 -19.78
C GLY A 136 -4.23 11.81 -19.82
N ILE A 137 -4.76 11.00 -18.89
CA ILE A 137 -4.52 9.55 -18.90
C ILE A 137 -5.00 9.05 -20.26
N SER A 138 -4.11 9.06 -21.24
CA SER A 138 -4.34 8.43 -22.53
C SER A 138 -4.70 6.97 -22.21
N GLU A 139 -5.60 6.39 -22.95
CA GLU A 139 -5.93 4.97 -22.89
C GLU A 139 -4.66 4.08 -22.95
N LYS A 140 -3.56 4.62 -23.50
CA LYS A 140 -2.20 4.04 -23.47
C LYS A 140 -1.44 4.27 -22.16
N SER A 141 -1.85 5.20 -21.28
CA SER A 141 -1.20 5.45 -20.01
C SER A 141 -1.93 4.75 -18.86
N GLY A 142 -1.95 3.44 -18.85
CA GLY A 142 -2.72 2.58 -17.96
C GLY A 142 -2.70 2.95 -16.46
N PHE A 143 -3.69 2.52 -15.72
CA PHE A 143 -3.88 2.72 -14.27
C PHE A 143 -2.64 2.41 -13.43
N ALA A 144 -1.78 1.47 -13.87
CA ALA A 144 -0.54 1.12 -13.17
C ALA A 144 0.41 2.30 -13.02
N GLY A 145 0.58 3.08 -14.07
CA GLY A 145 1.46 4.24 -14.00
C GLY A 145 0.91 5.37 -13.16
N PHE A 146 -0.40 5.62 -13.20
CA PHE A 146 -1.03 6.61 -12.34
C PHE A 146 -0.94 6.19 -10.86
N ASN A 147 -1.21 4.93 -10.55
CA ASN A 147 -1.04 4.38 -9.22
C ASN A 147 0.42 4.47 -8.75
N ALA A 148 1.38 4.19 -9.64
CA ALA A 148 2.80 4.31 -9.34
C ALA A 148 3.21 5.77 -9.07
N GLN A 149 2.74 6.73 -9.86
CA GLN A 149 2.98 8.16 -9.63
C GLN A 149 2.40 8.63 -8.30
N LEU A 150 1.14 8.28 -7.99
CA LEU A 150 0.54 8.61 -6.71
C LEU A 150 1.33 8.01 -5.54
N THR A 151 1.74 6.76 -5.67
CA THR A 151 2.52 6.08 -4.64
C THR A 151 3.90 6.71 -4.51
N LEU A 152 4.56 7.06 -5.61
CA LEU A 152 5.84 7.78 -5.63
C LEU A 152 5.75 9.11 -4.88
N LEU A 153 4.77 9.94 -5.22
CA LEU A 153 4.54 11.23 -4.56
C LEU A 153 4.24 11.05 -3.07
N GLY A 154 3.42 10.05 -2.73
CA GLY A 154 3.12 9.71 -1.33
C GLY A 154 4.35 9.25 -0.56
N THR A 155 5.22 8.44 -1.18
CA THR A 155 6.46 7.96 -0.57
C THR A 155 7.45 9.11 -0.35
N LEU A 156 7.65 9.97 -1.33
CA LEU A 156 8.50 11.16 -1.20
C LEU A 156 7.98 12.10 -0.09
N ALA A 157 6.67 12.33 -0.05
CA ALA A 157 6.05 13.12 1.01
C ALA A 157 6.25 12.49 2.39
N GLY A 158 6.12 11.15 2.49
CA GLY A 158 6.38 10.41 3.71
C GLY A 158 7.84 10.53 4.16
N LEU A 159 8.80 10.39 3.25
CA LEU A 159 10.22 10.53 3.58
C LEU A 159 10.56 11.94 4.09
N LEU A 160 10.08 12.97 3.41
CA LEU A 160 10.27 14.37 3.83
C LEU A 160 9.61 14.63 5.19
N ALA A 161 8.35 14.23 5.35
CA ALA A 161 7.61 14.38 6.59
C ALA A 161 8.24 13.57 7.74
N GLY A 162 8.74 12.36 7.45
CA GLY A 162 9.47 11.54 8.41
C GLY A 162 10.75 12.17 8.88
N SER A 163 11.53 12.78 7.99
CA SER A 163 12.75 13.52 8.34
C SER A 163 12.45 14.74 9.21
N ILE A 164 11.43 15.52 8.84
CA ILE A 164 10.96 16.67 9.64
C ILE A 164 10.46 16.20 11.01
N GLY A 165 9.63 15.13 11.02
CA GLY A 165 9.08 14.55 12.25
C GLY A 165 10.17 14.04 13.18
N ALA A 166 11.19 13.35 12.65
CA ALA A 166 12.34 12.89 13.44
C ALA A 166 13.16 14.06 14.00
N GLY A 167 13.35 15.13 13.23
CA GLY A 167 14.00 16.36 13.69
C GLY A 167 13.22 17.02 14.83
N LEU A 168 11.90 17.15 14.71
CA LEU A 168 11.03 17.70 15.75
C LEU A 168 11.00 16.81 17.01
N LEU A 169 10.96 15.49 16.81
CA LEU A 169 10.98 14.52 17.92
C LEU A 169 12.27 14.64 18.73
N LYS A 170 13.41 14.75 18.05
CA LYS A 170 14.73 14.88 18.69
C LYS A 170 14.95 16.25 19.30
N GLY A 171 14.52 17.32 18.61
CA GLY A 171 14.78 18.71 19.03
C GLY A 171 13.78 19.25 20.05
N ILE A 172 12.54 18.74 20.05
CA ILE A 172 11.46 19.24 20.92
C ILE A 172 10.83 18.08 21.70
N ASN A 173 9.85 17.39 21.11
CA ASN A 173 9.17 16.21 21.72
C ASN A 173 8.15 15.56 20.76
N ALA A 174 7.51 14.45 21.18
CA ALA A 174 6.50 13.75 20.41
C ALA A 174 5.21 14.56 20.18
N ALA A 175 4.83 15.43 21.14
CA ALA A 175 3.65 16.29 21.01
C ALA A 175 3.79 17.27 19.83
N SER A 176 4.97 17.89 19.65
CA SER A 176 5.22 18.83 18.55
C SER A 176 5.04 18.17 17.17
N VAL A 177 5.44 16.90 17.05
CA VAL A 177 5.23 16.13 15.80
C VAL A 177 3.73 15.94 15.53
N LEU A 178 2.93 15.63 16.57
CA LEU A 178 1.47 15.48 16.45
C LEU A 178 0.77 16.80 16.13
N VAL A 179 1.25 17.93 16.65
CA VAL A 179 0.74 19.27 16.29
C VAL A 179 0.92 19.51 14.80
N VAL A 180 2.12 19.28 14.27
CA VAL A 180 2.39 19.45 12.83
C VAL A 180 1.57 18.45 12.01
N ALA A 181 1.45 17.19 12.45
CA ALA A 181 0.59 16.20 11.80
C ALA A 181 -0.88 16.66 11.74
N SER A 182 -1.40 17.25 12.83
CA SER A 182 -2.78 17.76 12.86
C SER A 182 -3.02 18.90 11.87
N VAL A 183 -2.04 19.82 11.72
CA VAL A 183 -2.10 20.89 10.71
C VAL A 183 -2.07 20.32 9.30
N VAL A 184 -1.23 19.32 9.03
CA VAL A 184 -1.15 18.63 7.73
C VAL A 184 -2.47 17.95 7.41
N TYR A 185 -3.11 17.26 8.36
CA TYR A 185 -4.42 16.64 8.17
C TYR A 185 -5.55 17.68 8.01
N ALA A 186 -5.48 18.82 8.71
CA ALA A 186 -6.43 19.92 8.50
C ALA A 186 -6.31 20.46 7.05
N ALA A 187 -5.10 20.66 6.56
CA ALA A 187 -4.87 21.04 5.17
C ALA A 187 -5.38 19.95 4.18
N ALA A 188 -5.22 18.66 4.52
CA ALA A 188 -5.78 17.56 3.72
C ALA A 188 -7.32 17.60 3.71
N THR A 189 -7.95 17.88 4.86
CA THR A 189 -9.42 18.02 4.98
C THR A 189 -9.93 19.15 4.10
N VAL A 190 -9.30 20.33 4.16
CA VAL A 190 -9.65 21.46 3.28
C VAL A 190 -9.43 21.11 1.81
N SER A 191 -8.30 20.45 1.48
CA SER A 191 -8.03 20.02 0.10
C SER A 191 -9.06 19.00 -0.42
N SER A 192 -9.67 18.21 0.46
CA SER A 192 -10.70 17.23 0.06
C SER A 192 -12.00 17.91 -0.40
N THR A 193 -12.30 19.12 0.07
CA THR A 193 -13.47 19.88 -0.36
C THR A 193 -13.35 20.38 -1.81
N ARG A 194 -12.10 20.50 -2.31
CA ARG A 194 -11.81 20.93 -3.68
C ARG A 194 -11.77 19.78 -4.69
N LEU A 195 -11.98 18.52 -4.25
CA LEU A 195 -12.10 17.40 -5.18
C LEU A 195 -13.31 17.66 -6.10
N PRO A 196 -13.17 17.42 -7.43
CA PRO A 196 -14.27 17.58 -8.37
C PRO A 196 -15.48 16.79 -7.87
N SER A 197 -16.64 17.43 -7.89
CA SER A 197 -17.90 16.71 -7.67
C SER A 197 -18.04 15.73 -8.82
N PRO A 198 -18.38 14.45 -8.57
CA PRO A 198 -18.74 13.57 -9.66
C PRO A 198 -19.82 14.29 -10.46
N SER A 199 -19.59 14.47 -11.77
CA SER A 199 -20.63 15.02 -12.65
C SER A 199 -21.91 14.25 -12.37
N ARG A 200 -23.02 14.96 -12.30
CA ARG A 200 -24.39 14.48 -12.04
C ARG A 200 -24.82 13.46 -13.13
N ARG A 201 -24.06 12.39 -13.30
CA ARG A 201 -24.55 11.23 -14.03
C ARG A 201 -25.48 10.49 -13.08
N VAL A 202 -26.77 10.69 -13.35
CA VAL A 202 -27.92 9.88 -12.97
C VAL A 202 -27.54 8.80 -11.95
N GLU A 203 -28.03 8.95 -10.72
CA GLU A 203 -28.11 7.83 -9.78
C GLU A 203 -28.84 6.69 -10.52
N ARG A 204 -28.06 5.78 -11.10
CA ARG A 204 -28.65 4.61 -11.74
C ARG A 204 -29.29 3.77 -10.65
N PRO A 205 -30.55 3.36 -10.81
CA PRO A 205 -31.20 2.53 -9.82
C PRO A 205 -30.40 1.26 -9.57
N VAL A 206 -30.46 0.73 -8.35
CA VAL A 206 -29.72 -0.47 -7.90
C VAL A 206 -29.94 -1.65 -8.86
N SER A 207 -31.09 -1.72 -9.52
CA SER A 207 -31.42 -2.69 -10.57
C SER A 207 -30.53 -2.56 -11.81
N GLU A 208 -30.21 -1.34 -12.27
CA GLU A 208 -29.28 -1.14 -13.39
C GLU A 208 -27.84 -1.44 -13.03
N MET A 209 -27.42 -1.12 -11.78
CA MET A 209 -26.10 -1.50 -11.29
C MET A 209 -25.90 -3.02 -11.26
N SER A 210 -26.91 -3.77 -10.86
CA SER A 210 -26.87 -5.23 -10.87
C SER A 210 -26.91 -5.83 -12.29
N GLN A 211 -27.49 -5.13 -13.26
CA GLN A 211 -27.43 -5.52 -14.67
C GLN A 211 -26.05 -5.22 -15.26
N ILE A 212 -25.49 -4.03 -15.02
CA ILE A 212 -24.13 -3.70 -15.47
C ILE A 212 -23.10 -4.66 -14.88
N GLU A 213 -23.26 -5.05 -13.62
CA GLU A 213 -22.38 -6.03 -12.97
C GLU A 213 -22.50 -7.42 -13.64
N ARG A 214 -23.72 -7.85 -13.98
CA ARG A 214 -23.95 -9.10 -14.73
C ARG A 214 -23.39 -9.02 -16.14
N ASP A 215 -23.67 -7.94 -16.87
CA ASP A 215 -23.17 -7.73 -18.23
C ASP A 215 -21.64 -7.67 -18.26
N PHE A 216 -21.01 -7.07 -17.22
CA PHE A 216 -19.56 -7.04 -17.09
C PHE A 216 -18.96 -8.44 -16.89
N HIS A 217 -19.61 -9.30 -16.09
CA HIS A 217 -19.21 -10.70 -15.91
C HIS A 217 -19.44 -11.54 -17.18
N THR A 218 -20.53 -11.30 -17.91
CA THR A 218 -20.81 -12.02 -19.17
C THR A 218 -19.86 -11.60 -20.29
N LEU A 219 -19.42 -10.33 -20.32
CA LEU A 219 -18.46 -9.84 -21.31
C LEU A 219 -17.02 -10.22 -21.00
N ASN A 220 -16.70 -10.58 -19.76
CA ASN A 220 -15.33 -10.91 -19.36
C ASN A 220 -15.29 -12.14 -18.42
N PRO A 221 -15.73 -13.33 -18.92
CA PRO A 221 -15.84 -14.55 -18.10
C PRO A 221 -14.50 -15.01 -17.51
N TRP A 222 -13.38 -14.64 -18.15
CA TRP A 222 -12.01 -14.97 -17.70
C TRP A 222 -11.43 -13.92 -16.73
N GLY A 223 -12.14 -12.83 -16.49
CA GLY A 223 -11.69 -11.74 -15.62
C GLY A 223 -11.58 -12.17 -14.15
N GLU A 224 -12.41 -13.09 -13.70
CA GLU A 224 -12.36 -13.63 -12.33
C GLU A 224 -11.09 -14.44 -12.10
N ASP A 225 -10.69 -15.29 -13.03
CA ASP A 225 -9.48 -16.09 -12.93
C ASP A 225 -8.22 -15.21 -12.98
N GLU A 226 -8.16 -14.25 -13.91
CA GLU A 226 -7.05 -13.27 -13.97
C GLU A 226 -6.93 -12.49 -12.66
N LEU A 227 -8.04 -12.10 -12.06
CA LEU A 227 -8.09 -11.36 -10.81
C LEU A 227 -7.63 -12.20 -9.62
N LEU A 228 -8.04 -13.45 -9.54
CA LEU A 228 -7.64 -14.39 -8.48
C LEU A 228 -6.15 -14.73 -8.56
N TRP A 229 -5.63 -15.00 -9.75
CA TRP A 229 -4.22 -15.23 -9.97
C TRP A 229 -3.39 -13.97 -9.68
N GLY A 230 -3.89 -12.78 -10.07
CA GLY A 230 -3.29 -11.50 -9.74
C GLY A 230 -3.22 -11.26 -8.23
N LEU A 231 -4.30 -11.58 -7.50
CA LEU A 231 -4.33 -11.51 -6.04
C LEU A 231 -3.32 -12.47 -5.40
N ALA A 232 -3.25 -13.71 -5.89
CA ALA A 232 -2.28 -14.70 -5.39
C ALA A 232 -0.85 -14.21 -5.59
N ALA A 233 -0.53 -13.64 -6.76
CA ALA A 233 0.77 -13.06 -7.07
C ALA A 233 1.11 -11.88 -6.15
N ALA A 234 0.18 -10.94 -5.97
CA ALA A 234 0.35 -9.79 -5.09
C ALA A 234 0.44 -10.20 -3.61
N ALA A 235 -0.35 -11.17 -3.16
CA ALA A 235 -0.28 -11.72 -1.81
C ALA A 235 1.06 -12.44 -1.57
N THR A 236 1.59 -13.17 -2.55
CA THR A 236 2.92 -13.77 -2.47
C THR A 236 4.01 -12.71 -2.33
N MET A 237 3.95 -11.61 -3.10
CA MET A 237 4.89 -10.51 -2.94
C MET A 237 4.81 -9.90 -1.54
N ARG A 238 3.61 -9.73 -0.99
CA ARG A 238 3.40 -9.25 0.39
C ARG A 238 3.98 -10.22 1.42
N PHE A 239 3.78 -11.52 1.23
CA PHE A 239 4.40 -12.56 2.06
C PHE A 239 5.93 -12.46 2.03
N ILE A 240 6.55 -12.33 0.85
CA ILE A 240 7.99 -12.18 0.68
C ILE A 240 8.52 -10.95 1.41
N VAL A 241 7.83 -9.80 1.27
CA VAL A 241 8.22 -8.56 1.97
C VAL A 241 8.15 -8.74 3.48
N GLY A 242 7.06 -9.34 4.00
CA GLY A 242 6.93 -9.65 5.44
C GLY A 242 8.03 -10.59 5.92
N PHE A 243 8.24 -11.68 5.21
CA PHE A 243 9.28 -12.66 5.52
C PHE A 243 10.69 -12.04 5.54
N ALA A 244 11.07 -11.34 4.47
CA ALA A 244 12.38 -10.71 4.34
C ALA A 244 12.63 -9.63 5.41
N THR A 245 11.61 -8.83 5.74
CA THR A 245 11.71 -7.79 6.78
C THR A 245 12.08 -8.40 8.12
N PHE A 246 11.40 -9.45 8.54
CA PHE A 246 11.64 -10.07 9.85
C PHE A 246 12.86 -11.01 9.83
N LEU A 247 13.14 -11.70 8.72
CA LEU A 247 14.39 -12.46 8.55
C LEU A 247 15.59 -11.55 8.73
N LEU A 248 15.60 -10.39 8.06
CA LEU A 248 16.68 -9.41 8.16
C LEU A 248 16.76 -8.82 9.56
N ALA A 249 15.66 -8.38 10.15
CA ALA A 249 15.63 -7.77 11.48
C ALA A 249 16.17 -8.73 12.55
N PHE A 250 15.70 -9.97 12.56
CA PHE A 250 16.16 -10.98 13.52
C PHE A 250 17.57 -11.52 13.20
N GLY A 251 17.93 -11.59 11.92
CA GLY A 251 19.28 -11.97 11.48
C GLY A 251 20.32 -10.94 11.91
N LEU A 252 20.08 -9.66 11.69
CA LEU A 252 20.93 -8.57 12.16
C LEU A 252 21.08 -8.57 13.69
N ARG A 253 19.99 -8.82 14.41
CA ARG A 253 20.01 -8.89 15.87
C ARG A 253 20.85 -10.06 16.38
N ARG A 254 20.70 -11.26 15.81
CA ARG A 254 21.50 -12.45 16.17
C ARG A 254 22.98 -12.28 15.88
N GLY A 255 23.30 -11.54 14.80
CA GLY A 255 24.68 -11.20 14.42
C GLY A 255 25.26 -10.01 15.20
N ASN A 256 24.54 -9.49 16.22
CA ASN A 256 24.95 -8.27 16.96
C ASN A 256 25.33 -7.10 16.03
N ALA A 257 24.64 -6.98 14.89
CA ALA A 257 24.90 -5.93 13.92
C ALA A 257 24.58 -4.55 14.49
N GLY A 258 25.45 -3.60 14.26
CA GLY A 258 25.25 -2.21 14.71
C GLY A 258 24.04 -1.55 14.04
N LEU A 259 23.48 -0.50 14.66
CA LEU A 259 22.33 0.26 14.15
C LEU A 259 22.50 0.74 12.70
N GLY A 260 23.72 0.97 12.25
CA GLY A 260 24.02 1.36 10.87
C GLY A 260 23.47 0.38 9.83
N TRP A 261 23.52 -0.92 10.09
CA TRP A 261 23.01 -1.93 9.16
C TRP A 261 21.47 -1.87 9.02
N TYR A 262 20.74 -1.63 10.11
CA TYR A 262 19.29 -1.42 10.06
C TYR A 262 18.93 -0.16 9.25
N ALA A 263 19.66 0.94 9.51
CA ALA A 263 19.45 2.18 8.78
C ALA A 263 19.76 2.04 7.28
N THR A 264 20.86 1.36 6.93
CA THR A 264 21.26 1.11 5.54
C THR A 264 20.23 0.22 4.82
N ALA A 265 19.77 -0.85 5.46
CA ALA A 265 18.74 -1.74 4.88
C ALA A 265 17.43 -0.98 4.62
N LEU A 266 17.00 -0.16 5.58
CA LEU A 266 15.79 0.66 5.42
C LEU A 266 15.95 1.71 4.32
N ALA A 267 17.09 2.39 4.27
CA ALA A 267 17.41 3.37 3.23
C ALA A 267 17.43 2.74 1.83
N LEU A 268 18.14 1.61 1.67
CA LEU A 268 18.18 0.88 0.39
C LEU A 268 16.81 0.37 -0.03
N SER A 269 15.99 -0.15 0.90
CA SER A 269 14.61 -0.55 0.62
C SER A 269 13.77 0.63 0.15
N GLY A 270 13.92 1.80 0.77
CA GLY A 270 13.25 3.04 0.37
C GLY A 270 13.69 3.50 -1.03
N VAL A 271 14.99 3.57 -1.29
CA VAL A 271 15.55 3.93 -2.60
C VAL A 271 15.11 2.94 -3.68
N GLY A 272 15.16 1.64 -3.37
CA GLY A 272 14.67 0.59 -4.26
C GLY A 272 13.20 0.77 -4.60
N SER A 273 12.36 1.07 -3.61
CA SER A 273 10.93 1.33 -3.83
C SER A 273 10.69 2.55 -4.72
N LEU A 274 11.44 3.64 -4.54
CA LEU A 274 11.37 4.81 -5.41
C LEU A 274 11.80 4.47 -6.85
N GLY A 275 12.88 3.71 -6.99
CA GLY A 275 13.35 3.21 -8.30
C GLY A 275 12.32 2.33 -9.00
N GLY A 276 11.70 1.41 -8.27
CA GLY A 276 10.64 0.54 -8.78
C GLY A 276 9.40 1.31 -9.25
N LEU A 277 8.95 2.31 -8.47
CA LEU A 277 7.85 3.19 -8.87
C LEU A 277 8.19 4.00 -10.12
N GLY A 278 9.42 4.53 -10.21
CA GLY A 278 9.92 5.21 -11.41
C GLY A 278 10.01 4.28 -12.63
N ALA A 279 10.38 3.01 -12.42
CA ALA A 279 10.40 2.02 -13.48
C ALA A 279 8.99 1.71 -14.03
N VAL A 280 8.01 1.51 -13.15
CA VAL A 280 6.60 1.28 -13.58
C VAL A 280 6.09 2.42 -14.43
N THR A 281 6.36 3.67 -14.07
CA THR A 281 5.89 4.84 -14.84
C THR A 281 6.42 4.87 -16.27
N ARG A 282 7.61 4.27 -16.52
CA ARG A 282 8.23 4.17 -17.85
C ARG A 282 7.85 2.89 -18.59
N LEU A 283 7.91 1.75 -17.91
CA LEU A 283 7.71 0.42 -18.51
C LEU A 283 6.26 0.14 -18.92
N ARG A 284 5.28 0.78 -18.28
CA ARG A 284 3.86 0.64 -18.60
C ARG A 284 3.50 0.95 -20.05
N ASN A 285 4.31 1.78 -20.72
CA ASN A 285 4.08 2.12 -22.13
C ASN A 285 4.44 0.96 -23.09
N VAL A 286 5.21 -0.01 -22.58
CA VAL A 286 5.71 -1.15 -23.36
C VAL A 286 5.12 -2.48 -22.84
N TRP A 287 4.92 -2.60 -21.53
CA TRP A 287 4.52 -3.85 -20.89
C TRP A 287 3.13 -3.74 -20.24
N ARG A 288 2.37 -4.83 -20.34
CA ARG A 288 1.06 -4.96 -19.66
C ARG A 288 1.27 -5.13 -18.15
N GLU A 289 0.25 -4.78 -17.37
CA GLU A 289 0.25 -4.87 -15.91
C GLU A 289 0.54 -6.30 -15.41
N SER A 290 -0.03 -7.29 -16.09
CA SER A 290 0.21 -8.71 -15.79
C SER A 290 1.66 -9.13 -16.00
N THR A 291 2.32 -8.59 -17.04
CA THR A 291 3.74 -8.83 -17.29
C THR A 291 4.62 -8.19 -16.22
N LEU A 292 4.31 -6.95 -15.82
CA LEU A 292 5.03 -6.26 -14.74
C LEU A 292 4.94 -7.02 -13.42
N LEU A 293 3.76 -7.57 -13.10
CA LEU A 293 3.56 -8.38 -11.89
C LEU A 293 4.37 -9.68 -11.95
N SER A 294 4.41 -10.35 -13.10
CA SER A 294 5.24 -11.55 -13.33
C SER A 294 6.72 -11.26 -13.17
N VAL A 295 7.19 -10.17 -13.79
CA VAL A 295 8.60 -9.76 -13.74
C VAL A 295 9.02 -9.40 -12.32
N ALA A 296 8.15 -8.77 -11.54
CA ALA A 296 8.41 -8.46 -10.14
C ALA A 296 8.61 -9.75 -9.30
N LEU A 297 7.78 -10.77 -9.51
CA LEU A 297 7.92 -12.06 -8.80
C LEU A 297 9.18 -12.81 -9.24
N VAL A 298 9.45 -12.90 -10.55
CA VAL A 298 10.67 -13.52 -11.07
C VAL A 298 11.90 -12.79 -10.54
N GLY A 299 11.91 -11.46 -10.58
CA GLY A 299 13.00 -10.63 -10.07
C GLY A 299 13.24 -10.87 -8.58
N ALA A 300 12.17 -10.93 -7.76
CA ALA A 300 12.30 -11.25 -6.34
C ALA A 300 12.89 -12.65 -6.12
N GLY A 301 12.44 -13.65 -6.88
CA GLY A 301 12.93 -15.01 -6.79
C GLY A 301 14.40 -15.15 -7.20
N LEU A 302 14.80 -14.53 -8.32
CA LEU A 302 16.20 -14.56 -8.79
C LEU A 302 17.11 -13.79 -7.83
N GLY A 303 16.69 -12.63 -7.34
CA GLY A 303 17.44 -11.86 -6.34
C GLY A 303 17.70 -12.66 -5.06
N ALA A 304 16.68 -13.35 -4.55
CA ALA A 304 16.80 -14.22 -3.39
C ALA A 304 17.70 -15.44 -3.67
N ALA A 305 17.57 -16.07 -4.85
CA ALA A 305 18.44 -17.19 -5.24
C ALA A 305 19.92 -16.79 -5.28
N LEU A 306 20.23 -15.63 -5.87
CA LEU A 306 21.60 -15.11 -5.92
C LEU A 306 22.11 -14.77 -4.50
N ALA A 307 21.32 -14.12 -3.68
CA ALA A 307 21.69 -13.77 -2.31
C ALA A 307 21.94 -15.00 -1.42
N SER A 308 21.28 -16.14 -1.72
CA SER A 308 21.44 -17.38 -0.98
C SER A 308 22.83 -18.05 -1.16
N ILE A 309 23.59 -17.64 -2.19
CA ILE A 309 24.93 -18.18 -2.49
C ILE A 309 25.94 -17.64 -1.47
N GLU A 310 25.92 -16.34 -1.22
CA GLU A 310 26.79 -15.67 -0.24
C GLU A 310 25.96 -14.77 0.70
N PRO A 311 25.33 -15.34 1.73
CA PRO A 311 24.37 -14.64 2.57
C PRO A 311 25.05 -13.72 3.62
N THR A 312 25.84 -12.75 3.16
CA THR A 312 26.51 -11.75 4.00
C THR A 312 25.56 -10.60 4.36
N LEU A 313 25.87 -9.82 5.41
CA LEU A 313 25.07 -8.66 5.81
C LEU A 313 24.94 -7.61 4.68
N ALA A 314 26.01 -7.43 3.91
CA ALA A 314 26.00 -6.52 2.76
C ALA A 314 25.04 -7.00 1.67
N VAL A 315 25.09 -8.28 1.33
CA VAL A 315 24.17 -8.88 0.34
C VAL A 315 22.73 -8.79 0.81
N GLN A 316 22.45 -9.05 2.10
CA GLN A 316 21.11 -8.95 2.66
C GLN A 316 20.54 -7.52 2.64
N THR A 317 21.37 -6.51 2.86
CA THR A 317 20.95 -5.10 2.77
C THR A 317 20.68 -4.69 1.31
N ILE A 318 21.46 -5.15 0.37
CA ILE A 318 21.22 -4.96 -1.08
C ILE A 318 19.95 -5.68 -1.51
N LEU A 319 19.73 -6.91 -1.03
CA LEU A 319 18.51 -7.69 -1.30
C LEU A 319 17.26 -6.99 -0.77
N ALA A 320 17.33 -6.33 0.40
CA ALA A 320 16.22 -5.50 0.92
C ALA A 320 15.88 -4.36 -0.04
N GLY A 321 16.88 -3.70 -0.63
CA GLY A 321 16.70 -2.71 -1.69
C GLY A 321 16.02 -3.30 -2.92
N TRP A 322 16.45 -4.46 -3.36
CA TRP A 322 15.91 -5.18 -4.52
C TRP A 322 14.44 -5.60 -4.28
N PHE A 323 14.11 -6.12 -3.10
CA PHE A 323 12.72 -6.40 -2.75
C PHE A 323 11.86 -5.13 -2.71
N GLY A 324 12.45 -3.99 -2.31
CA GLY A 324 11.80 -2.68 -2.43
C GLY A 324 11.40 -2.37 -3.88
N VAL A 325 12.32 -2.59 -4.86
CA VAL A 325 12.02 -2.44 -6.30
C VAL A 325 10.87 -3.35 -6.72
N CYS A 326 10.98 -4.66 -6.43
CA CYS A 326 10.00 -5.66 -6.86
C CYS A 326 8.60 -5.38 -6.27
N ALA A 327 8.52 -5.07 -4.98
CA ALA A 327 7.26 -4.75 -4.31
C ALA A 327 6.62 -3.47 -4.86
N ALA A 328 7.44 -2.45 -5.17
CA ALA A 328 6.99 -1.19 -5.73
C ALA A 328 6.53 -1.31 -7.19
N VAL A 329 6.97 -2.34 -7.92
CA VAL A 329 6.43 -2.70 -9.24
C VAL A 329 5.14 -3.50 -9.10
N ALA A 330 5.12 -4.49 -8.21
CA ALA A 330 4.00 -5.43 -8.08
C ALA A 330 2.69 -4.76 -7.65
N GLN A 331 2.73 -3.91 -6.61
CA GLN A 331 1.50 -3.36 -6.03
C GLN A 331 0.71 -2.46 -6.99
N PRO A 332 1.31 -1.44 -7.64
CA PRO A 332 0.56 -0.60 -8.59
C PRO A 332 0.06 -1.38 -9.81
N SER A 333 0.79 -2.41 -10.22
CA SER A 333 0.38 -3.29 -11.33
C SER A 333 -0.84 -4.12 -10.96
N PHE A 334 -0.88 -4.70 -9.75
CA PHE A 334 -2.04 -5.41 -9.24
C PHE A 334 -3.25 -4.50 -9.05
N ASP A 335 -3.04 -3.29 -8.48
CA ASP A 335 -4.11 -2.31 -8.31
C ASP A 335 -4.74 -1.95 -9.67
N ALA A 336 -3.93 -1.81 -10.72
CA ALA A 336 -4.39 -1.54 -12.08
C ALA A 336 -5.19 -2.71 -12.68
N VAL A 337 -4.73 -3.95 -12.50
CA VAL A 337 -5.50 -5.16 -12.91
C VAL A 337 -6.86 -5.17 -12.22
N THR A 338 -6.90 -4.90 -10.90
CA THR A 338 -8.15 -4.85 -10.15
C THR A 338 -9.08 -3.75 -10.65
N GLN A 339 -8.55 -2.54 -10.91
CA GLN A 339 -9.32 -1.41 -11.43
C GLN A 339 -9.89 -1.65 -12.83
N ARG A 340 -9.19 -2.44 -13.64
CA ARG A 340 -9.62 -2.81 -15.00
C ARG A 340 -10.70 -3.89 -14.99
N LEU A 341 -10.55 -4.90 -14.12
CA LEU A 341 -11.38 -6.11 -14.15
C LEU A 341 -12.61 -6.04 -13.23
N VAL A 342 -12.65 -5.12 -12.28
CA VAL A 342 -13.75 -5.01 -11.32
C VAL A 342 -14.67 -3.86 -11.69
N ALA A 343 -15.97 -4.15 -11.76
CA ALA A 343 -17.00 -3.15 -12.02
C ALA A 343 -16.94 -1.99 -10.99
N PRO A 344 -17.15 -0.73 -11.40
CA PRO A 344 -17.01 0.44 -10.53
C PRO A 344 -17.81 0.39 -9.23
N GLY A 345 -19.00 -0.25 -9.24
CA GLY A 345 -19.85 -0.44 -8.06
C GLY A 345 -19.34 -1.47 -7.06
N ALA A 346 -18.48 -2.40 -7.48
CA ALA A 346 -17.93 -3.47 -6.65
C ALA A 346 -16.49 -3.23 -6.20
N GLN A 347 -15.81 -2.20 -6.75
CA GLN A 347 -14.39 -1.95 -6.50
C GLN A 347 -14.07 -1.76 -5.00
N GLY A 348 -14.92 -1.02 -4.25
CA GLY A 348 -14.69 -0.76 -2.84
C GLY A 348 -14.62 -2.04 -2.01
N ARG A 349 -15.60 -2.93 -2.16
CA ARG A 349 -15.64 -4.23 -1.48
C ARG A 349 -14.47 -5.12 -1.88
N THR A 350 -14.14 -5.13 -3.16
CA THR A 350 -13.06 -5.97 -3.70
C THR A 350 -11.71 -5.52 -3.17
N PHE A 351 -11.39 -4.22 -3.23
CA PHE A 351 -10.15 -3.68 -2.66
C PHE A 351 -10.04 -3.93 -1.16
N ALA A 352 -11.14 -3.78 -0.40
CA ALA A 352 -11.16 -4.07 1.03
C ALA A 352 -10.82 -5.53 1.31
N ARG A 353 -11.45 -6.47 0.61
CA ARG A 353 -11.19 -7.92 0.75
C ARG A 353 -9.75 -8.28 0.37
N PHE A 354 -9.23 -7.69 -0.70
CA PHE A 354 -7.87 -7.94 -1.16
C PHE A 354 -6.83 -7.37 -0.20
N ALA A 355 -7.08 -6.18 0.35
CA ALA A 355 -6.22 -5.58 1.35
C ALA A 355 -6.08 -6.46 2.60
N VAL A 356 -7.18 -7.08 3.07
CA VAL A 356 -7.14 -8.05 4.19
C VAL A 356 -6.27 -9.25 3.83
N ARG A 357 -6.49 -9.87 2.66
CA ARG A 357 -5.75 -11.07 2.22
C ARG A 357 -4.26 -10.78 2.07
N GLN A 358 -3.90 -9.64 1.49
CA GLN A 358 -2.52 -9.20 1.36
C GLN A 358 -1.88 -8.92 2.72
N GLN A 359 -2.63 -8.34 3.66
CA GLN A 359 -2.12 -8.11 5.01
C GLN A 359 -1.91 -9.41 5.77
N LEU A 360 -2.83 -10.36 5.65
CA LEU A 360 -2.65 -11.70 6.22
C LEU A 360 -1.42 -12.40 5.65
N ALA A 361 -1.21 -12.34 4.33
CA ALA A 361 -0.03 -12.90 3.69
C ALA A 361 1.27 -12.26 4.23
N TRP A 362 1.28 -10.93 4.41
CA TRP A 362 2.43 -10.23 5.00
C TRP A 362 2.71 -10.67 6.43
N VAL A 363 1.67 -10.83 7.25
CA VAL A 363 1.81 -11.29 8.65
C VAL A 363 2.29 -12.73 8.71
N VAL A 364 1.71 -13.63 7.91
CA VAL A 364 2.15 -15.05 7.84
C VAL A 364 3.61 -15.13 7.40
N GLY A 365 4.00 -14.33 6.39
CA GLY A 365 5.40 -14.22 5.98
C GLY A 365 6.31 -13.78 7.12
N GLY A 366 5.92 -12.75 7.86
CA GLY A 366 6.69 -12.23 8.98
C GLY A 366 6.78 -13.18 10.18
N LEU A 367 5.73 -13.97 10.43
CA LEU A 367 5.69 -14.92 11.55
C LEU A 367 6.72 -16.04 11.40
N LEU A 368 7.01 -16.50 10.19
CA LEU A 368 7.91 -17.64 9.97
C LEU A 368 9.33 -17.39 10.51
N PRO A 369 10.04 -16.29 10.16
CA PRO A 369 11.38 -16.03 10.71
C PRO A 369 11.36 -15.67 12.20
N VAL A 370 10.21 -15.24 12.75
CA VAL A 370 10.04 -14.99 14.19
C VAL A 370 9.92 -16.30 14.94
N ALA A 371 9.12 -17.24 14.42
CA ALA A 371 8.88 -18.54 15.04
C ALA A 371 10.11 -19.47 14.92
N VAL A 372 10.73 -19.48 13.73
CA VAL A 372 11.86 -20.37 13.42
C VAL A 372 13.11 -19.53 13.19
N ALA A 373 14.18 -19.83 13.90
CA ALA A 373 15.46 -19.15 13.77
C ALA A 373 16.18 -19.56 12.46
N LEU A 374 15.71 -19.05 11.33
CA LEU A 374 16.28 -19.33 10.02
C LEU A 374 17.58 -18.56 9.80
N SER A 375 18.56 -19.21 9.15
CA SER A 375 19.72 -18.50 8.59
C SER A 375 19.30 -17.73 7.34
N PHE A 376 20.06 -16.71 6.96
CA PHE A 376 19.80 -15.94 5.74
C PHE A 376 19.75 -16.84 4.50
N GLY A 377 20.76 -17.70 4.30
CA GLY A 377 20.79 -18.56 3.12
C GLY A 377 19.65 -19.56 3.01
N VAL A 378 19.10 -20.05 4.12
CA VAL A 378 17.90 -20.91 4.11
C VAL A 378 16.65 -20.06 3.81
N GLY A 379 16.55 -18.91 4.44
CA GLY A 379 15.43 -17.99 4.21
C GLY A 379 15.36 -17.51 2.76
N ASP A 380 16.50 -17.14 2.19
CA ASP A 380 16.59 -16.67 0.80
C ASP A 380 16.21 -17.76 -0.21
N ARG A 381 16.65 -19.02 0.04
CA ARG A 381 16.22 -20.17 -0.79
C ARG A 381 14.72 -20.42 -0.72
N LEU A 382 14.12 -20.31 0.46
CA LEU A 382 12.66 -20.42 0.61
C LEU A 382 11.93 -19.31 -0.18
N VAL A 383 12.39 -18.07 -0.09
CA VAL A 383 11.83 -16.94 -0.85
C VAL A 383 11.99 -17.20 -2.35
N ALA A 384 13.15 -17.66 -2.82
CA ALA A 384 13.38 -17.97 -4.23
C ALA A 384 12.39 -19.02 -4.75
N ILE A 385 12.22 -20.12 -4.02
CA ILE A 385 11.28 -21.19 -4.40
C ILE A 385 9.84 -20.65 -4.45
N VAL A 386 9.40 -19.96 -3.41
CA VAL A 386 8.03 -19.44 -3.31
C VAL A 386 7.76 -18.40 -4.42
N ALA A 387 8.69 -17.48 -4.66
CA ALA A 387 8.53 -16.45 -5.68
C ALA A 387 8.48 -17.03 -7.10
N LEU A 388 9.41 -17.94 -7.43
CA LEU A 388 9.47 -18.56 -8.76
C LEU A 388 8.30 -19.51 -9.00
N ALA A 389 7.88 -20.28 -7.99
CA ALA A 389 6.68 -21.11 -8.08
C ALA A 389 5.43 -20.27 -8.31
N ALA A 390 5.28 -19.15 -7.57
CA ALA A 390 4.16 -18.22 -7.76
C ALA A 390 4.19 -17.55 -9.14
N ALA A 391 5.37 -17.15 -9.63
CA ALA A 391 5.53 -16.60 -10.98
C ALA A 391 5.13 -17.61 -12.05
N ALA A 392 5.56 -18.88 -11.91
CA ALA A 392 5.19 -19.95 -12.83
C ALA A 392 3.69 -20.26 -12.79
N ALA A 393 3.08 -20.30 -11.60
CA ALA A 393 1.64 -20.51 -11.44
C ALA A 393 0.84 -19.35 -12.08
N TYR A 394 1.24 -18.11 -11.81
CA TYR A 394 0.61 -16.92 -12.39
C TYR A 394 0.72 -16.90 -13.91
N ALA A 395 1.89 -17.24 -14.48
CA ALA A 395 2.08 -17.29 -15.91
C ALA A 395 1.23 -18.36 -16.61
N ARG A 396 0.92 -19.48 -15.93
CA ARG A 396 0.04 -20.53 -16.44
C ARG A 396 -1.45 -20.12 -16.35
N GLY A 397 -1.84 -19.58 -15.18
CA GLY A 397 -3.23 -19.18 -14.94
C GLY A 397 -3.67 -17.95 -15.72
N HIS A 398 -2.72 -17.05 -16.05
CA HIS A 398 -2.99 -15.85 -16.85
C HIS A 398 -3.06 -16.14 -18.37
N ARG A 399 -2.43 -17.18 -18.84
CA ARG A 399 -2.61 -17.65 -20.23
C ARG A 399 -3.96 -18.34 -20.28
N ALA A 400 -5.02 -17.59 -20.62
CA ALA A 400 -6.35 -18.14 -20.84
C ALA A 400 -6.27 -19.35 -21.78
N PRO A 401 -7.13 -20.37 -21.60
CA PRO A 401 -7.17 -21.48 -22.52
C PRO A 401 -7.42 -20.95 -23.92
N THR A 402 -6.52 -21.27 -24.83
CA THR A 402 -6.77 -21.19 -26.24
C THR A 402 -8.09 -21.91 -26.50
N ALA A 403 -8.99 -21.23 -27.18
CA ALA A 403 -10.30 -21.69 -27.59
C ALA A 403 -10.34 -23.20 -27.94
N HIS A 404 -11.28 -23.89 -27.36
CA HIS A 404 -11.91 -25.04 -28.00
C HIS A 404 -13.25 -24.63 -28.58
#